data_74d0408525a663d8514757e507d630dd
#
_entry.id   74d0408525a663d8514757e507d630dd
#
_cell.length_a   1.000
_cell.length_b   1.000
_cell.length_c   1.000
_cell.angle_alpha   90.00
_cell.angle_beta   90.00
_cell.angle_gamma   90.00
#
_symmetry.space_group_name_H-M   'P 1'
#
loop_
_entity.id
_entity.type
_entity.pdbx_description
1 polymer ?
#
loop_
_entity_poly.entity_id
_entity_poly.type
_entity_poly.pdbx_seq_one_letter_code
_entity_poly.pdbx_strand_id
1 'polypeptide(L)'
;MRGQEISLYAEDNFNVNARLSLNAGVRTSLFHTQGKSYYSLQPRLSARYDLGQGYSAKASYTCMAQYVHLLSSTPLSMPTDLWVPITKDISPMYANQFSIGGYYSGLPGWEFSVEGYYKQMKHILEYQDGVSFFGTSTNWEEKVEMGEGRSFGLELMVQKTLGKTTGWLAYTLSKTDHRFKNGTINQGRWFPYKYDRRHSISLNLSHKFSDRIDAGASWIFNTGGCITIPEKATIIIRPDGSIEETGYISRRNNYRFPPAIV
;
A
#
# COMPACT_ATOMS: atom_id res chain seq x y z
N MET A 1 -1.11 20.48 16.03
CA MET A 1 -0.37 20.79 14.77
C MET A 1 -1.34 21.30 13.73
N ARG A 2 -0.92 22.28 12.92
CA ARG A 2 -1.75 22.82 11.81
C ARG A 2 -0.95 22.69 10.53
N GLY A 3 -1.58 22.16 9.48
CA GLY A 3 -1.05 22.11 8.12
C GLY A 3 -2.09 22.65 7.15
N GLN A 4 -1.65 23.32 6.11
CA GLN A 4 -2.50 23.86 5.04
C GLN A 4 -2.01 23.30 3.71
N GLU A 5 -2.92 22.72 2.92
CA GLU A 5 -2.63 22.23 1.58
C GLU A 5 -3.44 23.02 0.55
N ILE A 6 -2.75 23.47 -0.49
CA ILE A 6 -3.36 24.02 -1.70
C ILE A 6 -2.86 23.20 -2.88
N SER A 7 -3.78 22.71 -3.70
CA SER A 7 -3.43 21.89 -4.86
C SER A 7 -4.16 22.36 -6.11
N LEU A 8 -3.47 22.30 -7.24
CA LEU A 8 -4.01 22.52 -8.57
C LEU A 8 -3.71 21.27 -9.42
N TYR A 9 -4.61 20.96 -10.31
CA TYR A 9 -4.38 19.88 -11.28
C TYR A 9 -4.92 20.26 -12.65
N ALA A 10 -4.29 19.70 -13.67
CA ALA A 10 -4.74 19.74 -15.06
C ALA A 10 -4.52 18.34 -15.68
N GLU A 11 -5.47 17.90 -16.48
CA GLU A 11 -5.45 16.58 -17.11
C GLU A 11 -6.12 16.67 -18.47
N ASP A 12 -5.57 15.96 -19.45
CA ASP A 12 -6.13 15.86 -20.79
C ASP A 12 -6.09 14.40 -21.31
N ASN A 13 -7.15 14.01 -22.00
CA ASN A 13 -7.29 12.73 -22.67
C ASN A 13 -7.35 12.95 -24.16
N PHE A 14 -6.40 12.43 -24.90
CA PHE A 14 -6.34 12.59 -26.33
C PHE A 14 -6.12 11.27 -27.07
N ASN A 15 -6.86 11.10 -28.15
CA ASN A 15 -6.69 9.99 -29.06
C ASN A 15 -5.68 10.37 -30.14
N VAL A 16 -4.50 9.75 -30.09
CA VAL A 16 -3.45 9.97 -31.08
C VAL A 16 -3.90 9.41 -32.44
N ASN A 17 -4.58 8.27 -32.40
CA ASN A 17 -5.20 7.62 -33.58
C ASN A 17 -6.30 6.66 -33.12
N ALA A 18 -6.93 5.92 -34.03
CA ALA A 18 -8.00 4.97 -33.71
C ALA A 18 -7.61 3.85 -32.74
N ARG A 19 -6.33 3.60 -32.50
CA ARG A 19 -5.83 2.53 -31.63
C ARG A 19 -5.10 3.02 -30.40
N LEU A 20 -4.56 4.24 -30.40
CA LEU A 20 -3.74 4.77 -29.31
C LEU A 20 -4.44 5.94 -28.64
N SER A 21 -4.78 5.75 -27.36
CA SER A 21 -5.29 6.81 -26.48
C SER A 21 -4.25 7.08 -25.39
N LEU A 22 -4.02 8.35 -25.12
CA LEU A 22 -3.11 8.81 -24.07
C LEU A 22 -3.90 9.66 -23.08
N ASN A 23 -3.53 9.55 -21.80
CA ASN A 23 -3.94 10.46 -20.77
C ASN A 23 -2.67 11.06 -20.16
N ALA A 24 -2.61 12.37 -20.07
CA ALA A 24 -1.52 13.11 -19.43
C ALA A 24 -2.09 14.11 -18.45
N GLY A 25 -1.60 14.05 -17.23
CA GLY A 25 -2.04 14.94 -16.16
C GLY A 25 -0.87 15.37 -15.28
N VAL A 26 -1.05 16.49 -14.62
CA VAL A 26 -0.14 16.98 -13.59
C VAL A 26 -0.92 17.56 -12.44
N ARG A 27 -0.54 17.21 -11.23
CA ARG A 27 -0.96 17.87 -10.00
C ARG A 27 0.22 18.58 -9.38
N THR A 28 0.05 19.82 -8.95
CA THR A 28 0.99 20.53 -8.11
C THR A 28 0.35 20.82 -6.76
N SER A 29 1.11 20.68 -5.69
CA SER A 29 0.63 21.00 -4.34
C SER A 29 1.68 21.80 -3.58
N LEU A 30 1.16 22.72 -2.76
CA LEU A 30 1.89 23.47 -1.74
C LEU A 30 1.34 23.04 -0.38
N PHE A 31 2.19 22.51 0.47
CA PHE A 31 1.85 22.21 1.86
C PHE A 31 2.68 23.08 2.79
N HIS A 32 1.99 23.85 3.66
CA HIS A 32 2.63 24.74 4.64
C HIS A 32 2.40 24.24 6.06
N THR A 33 3.46 24.11 6.85
CA THR A 33 3.41 23.67 8.25
C THR A 33 4.60 24.21 9.02
N GLN A 34 4.41 24.64 10.26
CA GLN A 34 5.48 25.10 11.19
C GLN A 34 6.48 26.10 10.56
N GLY A 35 5.99 27.01 9.70
CA GLY A 35 6.82 27.99 9.02
C GLY A 35 7.61 27.47 7.81
N LYS A 36 7.47 26.19 7.43
CA LYS A 36 8.11 25.59 6.27
C LYS A 36 7.08 25.24 5.20
N SER A 37 7.43 25.47 3.94
CA SER A 37 6.59 25.14 2.78
C SER A 37 7.24 24.04 1.96
N TYR A 38 6.45 23.05 1.56
CA TYR A 38 6.85 21.95 0.70
C TYR A 38 6.08 22.03 -0.62
N TYR A 39 6.80 21.96 -1.72
CA TYR A 39 6.24 21.95 -3.07
C TYR A 39 6.35 20.55 -3.65
N SER A 40 5.33 20.08 -4.33
CA SER A 40 5.38 18.82 -5.08
C SER A 40 4.82 18.97 -6.48
N LEU A 41 5.44 18.28 -7.42
CA LEU A 41 4.96 18.09 -8.78
C LEU A 41 4.68 16.61 -8.97
N GLN A 42 3.45 16.26 -9.37
CA GLN A 42 2.94 14.91 -9.41
C GLN A 42 2.40 14.60 -10.82
N PRO A 43 3.28 14.29 -11.79
CA PRO A 43 2.87 13.90 -13.13
C PRO A 43 2.18 12.53 -13.12
N ARG A 44 1.23 12.38 -14.05
CA ARG A 44 0.51 11.13 -14.35
C ARG A 44 0.46 10.96 -15.84
N LEU A 45 0.86 9.80 -16.32
CA LEU A 45 0.83 9.45 -17.73
C LEU A 45 0.24 8.06 -17.86
N SER A 46 -0.66 7.86 -18.80
CA SER A 46 -1.10 6.53 -19.18
C SER A 46 -1.34 6.44 -20.68
N ALA A 47 -1.11 5.26 -21.20
CA ALA A 47 -1.32 4.93 -22.59
C ALA A 47 -2.16 3.65 -22.70
N ARG A 48 -3.13 3.63 -23.59
CA ARG A 48 -3.88 2.44 -23.99
C ARG A 48 -3.70 2.23 -25.48
N TYR A 49 -3.29 1.03 -25.85
CA TYR A 49 -3.17 0.61 -27.23
C TYR A 49 -4.16 -0.52 -27.54
N ASP A 50 -5.03 -0.29 -28.51
CA ASP A 50 -5.97 -1.31 -29.00
C ASP A 50 -5.26 -2.20 -30.03
N LEU A 51 -5.12 -3.48 -29.67
CA LEU A 51 -4.50 -4.51 -30.52
C LEU A 51 -5.49 -5.12 -31.52
N GLY A 52 -6.78 -4.78 -31.40
CA GLY A 52 -7.85 -5.38 -32.20
C GLY A 52 -8.37 -6.70 -31.61
N GLN A 53 -9.47 -7.20 -32.17
CA GLN A 53 -10.12 -8.47 -31.77
C GLN A 53 -10.45 -8.56 -30.25
N GLY A 54 -10.67 -7.42 -29.59
CA GLY A 54 -10.96 -7.35 -28.17
C GLY A 54 -9.73 -7.32 -27.26
N TYR A 55 -8.51 -7.35 -27.78
CA TYR A 55 -7.28 -7.21 -27.00
C TYR A 55 -6.86 -5.74 -26.87
N SER A 56 -6.40 -5.35 -25.71
CA SER A 56 -5.74 -4.07 -25.49
C SER A 56 -4.61 -4.17 -24.47
N ALA A 57 -3.61 -3.31 -24.60
CA ALA A 57 -2.53 -3.15 -23.64
C ALA A 57 -2.61 -1.76 -23.02
N LYS A 58 -2.26 -1.65 -21.73
CA LYS A 58 -2.16 -0.37 -21.02
C LYS A 58 -0.81 -0.29 -20.31
N ALA A 59 -0.26 0.92 -20.24
CA ALA A 59 0.89 1.24 -19.42
C ALA A 59 0.64 2.56 -18.71
N SER A 60 1.10 2.68 -17.46
CA SER A 60 0.96 3.93 -16.72
C SER A 60 2.16 4.23 -15.84
N TYR A 61 2.36 5.52 -15.61
CA TYR A 61 3.28 6.07 -14.62
C TYR A 61 2.56 7.11 -13.78
N THR A 62 2.76 7.07 -12.47
CA THR A 62 2.18 8.04 -11.54
C THR A 62 3.20 8.41 -10.48
N CYS A 63 3.40 9.72 -10.28
CA CYS A 63 4.10 10.26 -9.12
C CYS A 63 3.07 10.82 -8.13
N MET A 64 3.22 10.49 -6.85
CA MET A 64 2.30 10.88 -5.78
C MET A 64 3.08 11.48 -4.61
N ALA A 65 2.50 12.49 -3.94
CA ALA A 65 2.99 13.01 -2.67
C ALA A 65 1.93 12.86 -1.59
N GLN A 66 2.36 12.55 -0.35
CA GLN A 66 1.50 12.43 0.81
C GLN A 66 2.07 13.25 1.96
N TYR A 67 1.20 14.04 2.61
CA TYR A 67 1.57 15.00 3.66
C TYR A 67 1.05 14.60 5.05
N VAL A 68 0.28 13.53 5.15
CA VAL A 68 -0.25 13.02 6.42
C VAL A 68 0.09 11.54 6.52
N HIS A 69 0.63 11.12 7.65
CA HIS A 69 1.07 9.74 7.90
C HIS A 69 0.26 9.10 9.01
N LEU A 70 -0.05 7.82 8.87
CA LEU A 70 -0.53 7.00 9.97
C LEU A 70 0.67 6.34 10.65
N LEU A 71 0.92 6.72 11.89
CA LEU A 71 1.86 6.06 12.78
C LEU A 71 1.14 4.94 13.53
N SER A 72 1.53 3.71 13.29
CA SER A 72 0.97 2.52 13.90
C SER A 72 2.08 1.51 14.14
N SER A 73 2.06 0.83 15.28
CA SER A 73 3.07 -0.18 15.65
C SER A 73 2.75 -1.58 15.16
N THR A 74 1.48 -1.87 14.90
CA THR A 74 0.99 -3.21 14.54
C THR A 74 0.07 -3.17 13.31
N PRO A 75 -0.22 -4.29 12.66
CA PRO A 75 -1.22 -4.36 11.59
C PRO A 75 -2.67 -4.27 12.10
N LEU A 76 -2.88 -4.38 13.42
CA LEU A 76 -4.17 -4.21 14.06
C LEU A 76 -4.34 -2.73 14.43
N SER A 77 -5.54 -2.18 14.19
CA SER A 77 -5.85 -0.82 14.65
C SER A 77 -5.83 -0.76 16.17
N MET A 78 -5.06 0.17 16.71
CA MET A 78 -4.86 0.35 18.14
C MET A 78 -5.23 1.77 18.57
N PRO A 79 -5.66 2.00 19.82
CA PRO A 79 -5.89 3.37 20.31
C PRO A 79 -4.64 4.27 20.29
N THR A 80 -3.45 3.67 20.15
CA THR A 80 -2.16 4.35 20.01
C THR A 80 -1.84 4.77 18.56
N ASP A 81 -2.66 4.40 17.58
CA ASP A 81 -2.49 4.81 16.19
C ASP A 81 -2.75 6.32 16.08
N LEU A 82 -1.82 7.02 15.44
CA LEU A 82 -1.81 8.46 15.38
C LEU A 82 -1.68 8.95 13.94
N TRP A 83 -2.64 9.76 13.47
CA TRP A 83 -2.51 10.50 12.23
C TRP A 83 -1.73 11.80 12.46
N VAL A 84 -0.58 11.91 11.81
CA VAL A 84 0.31 13.06 11.94
C VAL A 84 0.55 13.73 10.59
N PRO A 85 0.46 15.06 10.50
CA PRO A 85 0.94 15.78 9.32
C PRO A 85 2.47 15.78 9.32
N ILE A 86 3.05 16.00 8.15
CA ILE A 86 4.47 16.34 8.03
C ILE A 86 4.78 17.59 8.83
N THR A 87 6.06 17.75 9.20
CA THR A 87 6.54 18.88 9.98
C THR A 87 7.71 19.57 9.28
N LYS A 88 8.35 20.53 9.92
CA LYS A 88 9.58 21.12 9.38
C LYS A 88 10.73 20.11 9.24
N ASP A 89 10.73 19.05 10.07
CA ASP A 89 11.78 18.01 10.13
C ASP A 89 11.36 16.70 9.44
N ILE A 90 10.07 16.46 9.25
CA ILE A 90 9.51 15.31 8.56
C ILE A 90 9.12 15.69 7.12
N SER A 91 9.82 15.16 6.15
CA SER A 91 9.57 15.44 4.72
C SER A 91 8.33 14.69 4.19
N PRO A 92 7.66 15.21 3.14
CA PRO A 92 6.59 14.51 2.46
C PRO A 92 7.04 13.13 1.96
N MET A 93 6.14 12.14 2.05
CA MET A 93 6.34 10.86 1.37
C MET A 93 6.08 11.03 -0.13
N TYR A 94 6.96 10.46 -0.95
CA TYR A 94 6.79 10.36 -2.39
C TYR A 94 6.70 8.91 -2.82
N ALA A 95 5.83 8.65 -3.79
CA ALA A 95 5.73 7.35 -4.42
C ALA A 95 5.73 7.49 -5.94
N ASN A 96 6.57 6.70 -6.63
CA ASN A 96 6.55 6.51 -8.06
C ASN A 96 6.03 5.11 -8.36
N GLN A 97 5.01 5.01 -9.18
CA GLN A 97 4.41 3.74 -9.57
C GLN A 97 4.40 3.61 -11.09
N PHE A 98 4.82 2.45 -11.56
CA PHE A 98 4.70 2.01 -12.94
C PHE A 98 3.77 0.81 -12.98
N SER A 99 2.88 0.75 -13.97
CA SER A 99 2.10 -0.44 -14.25
C SER A 99 2.04 -0.73 -15.75
N ILE A 100 1.88 -2.02 -16.06
CA ILE A 100 1.65 -2.51 -17.42
C ILE A 100 0.65 -3.66 -17.34
N GLY A 101 -0.31 -3.69 -18.26
CA GLY A 101 -1.35 -4.71 -18.27
C GLY A 101 -1.86 -5.04 -19.66
N GLY A 102 -2.35 -6.27 -19.78
CA GLY A 102 -3.08 -6.78 -20.92
C GLY A 102 -4.54 -7.04 -20.57
N TYR A 103 -5.42 -6.76 -21.52
CA TYR A 103 -6.87 -6.86 -21.33
C TYR A 103 -7.49 -7.55 -22.52
N TYR A 104 -8.50 -8.37 -22.28
CA TYR A 104 -9.26 -9.04 -23.30
C TYR A 104 -10.76 -8.94 -23.04
N SER A 105 -11.51 -8.42 -23.99
CA SER A 105 -12.97 -8.25 -23.94
C SER A 105 -13.66 -8.74 -25.24
N GLY A 106 -13.00 -9.64 -25.97
CA GLY A 106 -13.52 -10.17 -27.26
C GLY A 106 -14.65 -11.20 -27.11
N LEU A 107 -14.88 -11.74 -25.91
CA LEU A 107 -16.02 -12.63 -25.63
C LEU A 107 -17.20 -11.83 -25.05
N PRO A 108 -18.41 -11.93 -25.63
CA PRO A 108 -19.57 -11.19 -25.12
C PRO A 108 -19.81 -11.44 -23.63
N GLY A 109 -19.81 -10.37 -22.84
CA GLY A 109 -20.04 -10.42 -21.39
C GLY A 109 -18.88 -10.95 -20.56
N TRP A 110 -17.69 -11.14 -21.12
CA TRP A 110 -16.51 -11.52 -20.39
C TRP A 110 -15.39 -10.49 -20.57
N GLU A 111 -14.73 -10.19 -19.46
CA GLU A 111 -13.53 -9.35 -19.43
C GLU A 111 -12.45 -10.07 -18.64
N PHE A 112 -11.23 -10.03 -19.15
CA PHE A 112 -10.05 -10.59 -18.54
C PHE A 112 -8.97 -9.52 -18.46
N SER A 113 -8.27 -9.44 -17.34
CA SER A 113 -7.11 -8.58 -17.23
C SER A 113 -5.96 -9.24 -16.49
N VAL A 114 -4.75 -8.89 -16.87
CA VAL A 114 -3.51 -9.17 -16.15
C VAL A 114 -2.72 -7.88 -16.09
N GLU A 115 -2.35 -7.45 -14.88
CA GLU A 115 -1.57 -6.23 -14.67
C GLU A 115 -0.42 -6.49 -13.71
N GLY A 116 0.78 -6.04 -14.08
CA GLY A 116 1.95 -6.00 -13.21
C GLY A 116 2.27 -4.57 -12.82
N TYR A 117 2.68 -4.36 -11.56
CA TYR A 117 3.08 -3.04 -11.07
C TYR A 117 4.37 -3.09 -10.24
N TYR A 118 5.07 -1.95 -10.26
CA TYR A 118 6.19 -1.66 -9.36
C TYR A 118 6.04 -0.26 -8.78
N LYS A 119 6.11 -0.15 -7.45
CA LYS A 119 6.01 1.10 -6.71
C LYS A 119 7.22 1.29 -5.82
N GLN A 120 7.87 2.44 -5.94
CA GLN A 120 8.95 2.88 -5.08
C GLN A 120 8.47 4.02 -4.20
N MET A 121 8.74 3.96 -2.91
CA MET A 121 8.35 4.95 -1.91
C MET A 121 9.58 5.52 -1.23
N LYS A 122 9.57 6.84 -0.96
CA LYS A 122 10.60 7.57 -0.23
C LYS A 122 9.97 8.33 0.92
N HIS A 123 10.72 8.51 2.02
CA HIS A 123 10.28 9.19 3.23
C HIS A 123 9.03 8.54 3.86
N ILE A 124 8.92 7.21 3.78
CA ILE A 124 7.96 6.48 4.59
C ILE A 124 8.32 6.65 6.05
N LEU A 125 7.33 6.69 6.93
CA LEU A 125 7.52 6.98 8.34
C LEU A 125 7.17 5.76 9.19
N GLU A 126 8.06 5.38 10.12
CA GLU A 126 7.84 4.28 11.06
C GLU A 126 8.44 4.62 12.42
N TYR A 127 7.91 4.01 13.49
CA TYR A 127 8.52 4.06 14.80
C TYR A 127 9.83 3.28 14.84
N GLN A 128 10.84 3.84 15.53
CA GLN A 128 12.11 3.18 15.81
C GLN A 128 11.90 1.91 16.66
N ASP A 129 12.83 0.96 16.59
CA ASP A 129 12.79 -0.24 17.40
C ASP A 129 13.00 0.11 18.89
N GLY A 130 12.22 -0.51 19.78
CA GLY A 130 12.35 -0.33 21.23
C GLY A 130 11.74 0.95 21.82
N VAL A 131 11.09 1.82 21.03
CA VAL A 131 10.44 3.02 21.59
C VAL A 131 9.20 2.67 22.38
N SER A 132 9.08 3.27 23.58
CA SER A 132 7.89 3.18 24.41
C SER A 132 6.85 4.21 24.00
N PHE A 133 5.57 3.77 23.94
CA PHE A 133 4.40 4.65 23.74
C PHE A 133 3.88 5.21 25.06
N PHE A 134 4.28 4.60 26.18
CA PHE A 134 3.84 4.96 27.52
C PHE A 134 4.95 5.76 28.23
N GLY A 135 4.62 6.94 28.73
CA GLY A 135 5.46 7.76 29.59
C GLY A 135 6.17 8.93 28.90
N THR A 136 6.15 10.05 29.62
CA THR A 136 6.85 11.34 29.44
C THR A 136 7.02 11.89 28.04
N SER A 137 6.33 12.97 27.80
CA SER A 137 6.53 14.17 26.94
C SER A 137 7.65 14.21 25.88
N THR A 138 8.11 13.12 25.34
CA THR A 138 9.00 13.16 24.19
C THR A 138 8.20 13.43 22.93
N ASN A 139 8.64 14.40 22.17
CA ASN A 139 8.08 14.74 20.87
C ASN A 139 8.01 13.46 20.02
N TRP A 140 6.86 13.15 19.44
CA TRP A 140 6.68 11.96 18.59
C TRP A 140 7.66 11.92 17.41
N GLU A 141 8.12 13.10 16.95
CA GLU A 141 9.11 13.24 15.86
C GLU A 141 10.46 12.57 16.19
N GLU A 142 10.84 12.54 17.46
CA GLU A 142 12.07 11.88 17.93
C GLU A 142 11.97 10.35 17.98
N LYS A 143 10.75 9.82 17.95
CA LYS A 143 10.44 8.38 18.03
C LYS A 143 10.32 7.70 16.68
N VAL A 144 10.38 8.47 15.60
CA VAL A 144 10.17 7.99 14.24
C VAL A 144 11.39 8.13 13.38
N GLU A 145 11.43 7.39 12.30
CA GLU A 145 12.48 7.48 11.28
C GLU A 145 11.85 7.48 9.89
N MET A 146 12.48 8.22 8.98
CA MET A 146 12.13 8.25 7.57
C MET A 146 12.93 7.21 6.79
N GLY A 147 12.25 6.40 6.01
CA GLY A 147 12.83 5.33 5.22
C GLY A 147 12.37 5.28 3.78
N GLU A 148 12.62 4.16 3.18
CA GLU A 148 12.21 3.85 1.81
C GLU A 148 11.42 2.54 1.77
N GLY A 149 10.48 2.46 0.81
CA GLY A 149 9.66 1.29 0.58
C GLY A 149 9.63 0.90 -0.88
N ARG A 150 9.31 -0.36 -1.13
CA ARG A 150 9.02 -0.90 -2.45
C ARG A 150 7.83 -1.82 -2.38
N SER A 151 6.99 -1.77 -3.41
CA SER A 151 5.87 -2.71 -3.57
C SER A 151 5.80 -3.14 -5.02
N PHE A 152 5.56 -4.41 -5.26
CA PHE A 152 5.36 -4.95 -6.60
C PHE A 152 4.38 -6.12 -6.55
N GLY A 153 3.67 -6.32 -7.63
CA GLY A 153 2.66 -7.37 -7.69
C GLY A 153 2.17 -7.66 -9.08
N LEU A 154 1.42 -8.76 -9.15
CA LEU A 154 0.66 -9.19 -10.32
C LEU A 154 -0.79 -9.30 -9.91
N GLU A 155 -1.67 -8.70 -10.71
CA GLU A 155 -3.11 -8.70 -10.52
C GLU A 155 -3.78 -9.40 -11.71
N LEU A 156 -4.68 -10.31 -11.41
CA LEU A 156 -5.48 -11.04 -12.39
C LEU A 156 -6.94 -10.79 -12.08
N MET A 157 -7.75 -10.52 -13.09
CA MET A 157 -9.19 -10.38 -12.94
C MET A 157 -9.93 -11.07 -14.09
N VAL A 158 -11.01 -11.75 -13.74
CA VAL A 158 -12.00 -12.28 -14.66
C VAL A 158 -13.36 -11.74 -14.24
N GLN A 159 -14.06 -11.10 -15.15
CA GLN A 159 -15.38 -10.55 -14.92
C GLN A 159 -16.38 -11.10 -15.94
N LYS A 160 -17.56 -11.44 -15.48
CA LYS A 160 -18.71 -11.82 -16.31
C LYS A 160 -19.88 -10.89 -16.04
N THR A 161 -20.35 -10.21 -17.09
CA THR A 161 -21.38 -9.16 -16.97
C THR A 161 -22.71 -9.55 -17.59
N LEU A 162 -22.76 -10.63 -18.40
CA LEU A 162 -23.97 -11.07 -19.11
C LEU A 162 -24.42 -12.46 -18.68
N GLY A 163 -25.74 -12.68 -18.80
CA GLY A 163 -26.40 -13.96 -18.52
C GLY A 163 -26.97 -14.03 -17.12
N LYS A 164 -27.49 -15.20 -16.74
CA LYS A 164 -28.13 -15.42 -15.43
C LYS A 164 -27.13 -15.40 -14.28
N THR A 165 -25.89 -15.77 -14.54
CA THR A 165 -24.78 -15.69 -13.57
C THR A 165 -23.84 -14.60 -13.99
N THR A 166 -23.61 -13.62 -13.12
CA THR A 166 -22.67 -12.50 -13.28
C THR A 166 -21.78 -12.41 -12.06
N GLY A 167 -20.65 -11.73 -12.20
CA GLY A 167 -19.72 -11.53 -11.08
C GLY A 167 -18.29 -11.39 -11.54
N TRP A 168 -17.36 -11.45 -10.59
CA TRP A 168 -15.93 -11.34 -10.87
C TRP A 168 -15.10 -12.14 -9.87
N LEU A 169 -13.94 -12.55 -10.32
CA LEU A 169 -12.87 -13.14 -9.53
C LEU A 169 -11.61 -12.31 -9.73
N ALA A 170 -11.06 -11.80 -8.66
CA ALA A 170 -9.77 -11.10 -8.65
C ALA A 170 -8.76 -11.85 -7.79
N TYR A 171 -7.51 -11.92 -8.28
CA TYR A 171 -6.38 -12.46 -7.55
C TYR A 171 -5.22 -11.49 -7.62
N THR A 172 -4.62 -11.20 -6.47
CA THR A 172 -3.42 -10.37 -6.35
C THR A 172 -2.30 -11.16 -5.67
N LEU A 173 -1.15 -11.23 -6.32
CA LEU A 173 0.11 -11.64 -5.74
C LEU A 173 0.98 -10.41 -5.56
N SER A 174 1.30 -10.04 -4.32
CA SER A 174 2.07 -8.82 -4.06
C SER A 174 3.14 -8.99 -2.99
N LYS A 175 4.10 -8.08 -3.00
CA LYS A 175 5.12 -7.96 -1.97
C LYS A 175 5.41 -6.48 -1.68
N THR A 176 5.38 -6.14 -0.39
CA THR A 176 5.75 -4.81 0.10
C THR A 176 6.82 -4.93 1.18
N ASP A 177 7.97 -4.30 0.95
CA ASP A 177 9.09 -4.25 1.87
C ASP A 177 9.43 -2.79 2.22
N HIS A 178 9.90 -2.57 3.46
CA HIS A 178 10.42 -1.29 3.96
C HIS A 178 11.89 -1.42 4.36
N ARG A 179 12.62 -0.29 4.34
CA ARG A 179 14.00 -0.19 4.80
C ARG A 179 14.30 1.19 5.38
N PHE A 180 15.05 1.22 6.48
CA PHE A 180 15.52 2.43 7.17
C PHE A 180 17.03 2.36 7.30
N LYS A 181 17.75 3.19 6.53
CA LYS A 181 19.21 3.06 6.33
C LYS A 181 20.06 3.43 7.55
N ASN A 182 19.54 4.24 8.47
CA ASN A 182 20.26 4.69 9.66
C ASN A 182 20.54 3.54 10.66
N GLY A 183 19.89 2.40 10.49
CA GLY A 183 20.14 1.22 11.31
C GLY A 183 19.30 1.14 12.59
N THR A 184 18.52 2.16 12.93
CA THR A 184 17.65 2.20 14.13
C THR A 184 16.44 1.28 13.99
N ILE A 185 16.10 0.89 12.76
CA ILE A 185 15.02 -0.04 12.44
C ILE A 185 15.59 -1.20 11.64
N ASN A 186 15.42 -2.43 12.16
CA ASN A 186 15.84 -3.68 11.53
C ASN A 186 17.29 -3.67 11.03
N GLN A 187 18.19 -2.94 11.71
CA GLN A 187 19.62 -2.82 11.37
C GLN A 187 19.86 -2.37 9.91
N GLY A 188 19.01 -1.51 9.37
CA GLY A 188 19.13 -1.00 8.00
C GLY A 188 18.79 -2.00 6.89
N ARG A 189 18.31 -3.19 7.23
CA ARG A 189 17.95 -4.26 6.26
C ARG A 189 16.50 -4.15 5.82
N TRP A 190 16.18 -4.64 4.62
CA TRP A 190 14.81 -4.78 4.14
C TRP A 190 14.01 -5.75 5.02
N PHE A 191 12.75 -5.41 5.31
CA PHE A 191 11.80 -6.25 6.04
C PHE A 191 10.40 -6.12 5.44
N PRO A 192 9.52 -7.14 5.58
CA PRO A 192 8.14 -7.06 5.11
C PRO A 192 7.39 -5.94 5.82
N TYR A 193 6.60 -5.17 5.06
CA TYR A 193 5.69 -4.20 5.67
C TYR A 193 4.59 -4.91 6.47
N LYS A 194 4.14 -4.32 7.57
CA LYS A 194 3.12 -4.92 8.45
C LYS A 194 1.80 -5.26 7.74
N TYR A 195 1.43 -4.51 6.71
CA TYR A 195 0.26 -4.78 5.88
C TYR A 195 0.58 -5.57 4.59
N ASP A 196 1.77 -6.15 4.47
CA ASP A 196 2.11 -7.02 3.34
C ASP A 196 1.21 -8.25 3.33
N ARG A 197 0.33 -8.34 2.35
CA ARG A 197 -0.52 -9.51 2.08
C ARG A 197 -0.03 -10.16 0.81
N ARG A 198 0.56 -11.36 0.93
CA ARG A 198 1.19 -12.03 -0.21
C ARG A 198 0.18 -12.46 -1.26
N HIS A 199 -0.94 -13.02 -0.83
CA HIS A 199 -2.04 -13.47 -1.67
C HIS A 199 -3.32 -12.82 -1.20
N SER A 200 -4.09 -12.30 -2.14
CA SER A 200 -5.44 -11.80 -1.94
C SER A 200 -6.32 -12.35 -3.06
N ILE A 201 -7.43 -12.97 -2.68
CA ILE A 201 -8.44 -13.47 -3.61
C ILE A 201 -9.76 -12.86 -3.21
N SER A 202 -10.50 -12.34 -4.18
CA SER A 202 -11.86 -11.82 -3.97
C SER A 202 -12.77 -12.37 -5.04
N LEU A 203 -13.87 -12.96 -4.62
CA LEU A 203 -14.92 -13.51 -5.48
C LEU A 203 -16.23 -12.82 -5.14
N ASN A 204 -16.93 -12.37 -6.16
CA ASN A 204 -18.30 -11.89 -6.04
C ASN A 204 -19.13 -12.52 -7.16
N LEU A 205 -20.21 -13.16 -6.79
CA LEU A 205 -21.12 -13.83 -7.72
C LEU A 205 -22.56 -13.41 -7.43
N SER A 206 -23.34 -13.25 -8.50
CA SER A 206 -24.77 -13.08 -8.45
C SER A 206 -25.41 -14.05 -9.45
N HIS A 207 -26.47 -14.73 -9.04
CA HIS A 207 -27.20 -15.64 -9.90
C HIS A 207 -28.71 -15.36 -9.86
N LYS A 208 -29.28 -15.14 -11.02
CA LYS A 208 -30.72 -14.96 -11.21
C LYS A 208 -31.37 -16.30 -11.54
N PHE A 209 -32.05 -16.93 -10.57
CA PHE A 209 -32.74 -18.20 -10.75
C PHE A 209 -34.04 -18.02 -11.57
N SER A 210 -34.75 -16.91 -11.28
CA SER A 210 -35.97 -16.53 -11.97
C SER A 210 -36.14 -15.01 -11.94
N ASP A 211 -37.25 -14.49 -12.51
CA ASP A 211 -37.56 -13.04 -12.42
C ASP A 211 -37.93 -12.58 -11.01
N ARG A 212 -38.12 -13.50 -10.07
CA ARG A 212 -38.51 -13.21 -8.68
C ARG A 212 -37.47 -13.62 -7.65
N ILE A 213 -36.47 -14.41 -8.05
CA ILE A 213 -35.48 -14.99 -7.12
C ILE A 213 -34.11 -14.83 -7.70
N ASP A 214 -33.24 -14.17 -6.95
CA ASP A 214 -31.81 -14.07 -7.18
C ASP A 214 -31.03 -14.35 -5.87
N ALA A 215 -29.79 -14.75 -5.99
CA ALA A 215 -28.88 -14.92 -4.87
C ALA A 215 -27.51 -14.35 -5.21
N GLY A 216 -26.87 -13.77 -4.20
CA GLY A 216 -25.50 -13.25 -4.28
C GLY A 216 -24.61 -13.90 -3.23
N ALA A 217 -23.34 -14.06 -3.58
CA ALA A 217 -22.29 -14.53 -2.67
C ALA A 217 -21.02 -13.70 -2.86
N SER A 218 -20.38 -13.36 -1.75
CA SER A 218 -19.05 -12.74 -1.73
C SER A 218 -18.13 -13.57 -0.86
N TRP A 219 -16.91 -13.77 -1.35
CA TRP A 219 -15.88 -14.49 -0.61
C TRP A 219 -14.53 -13.79 -0.77
N ILE A 220 -13.82 -13.62 0.36
CA ILE A 220 -12.53 -12.97 0.40
C ILE A 220 -11.54 -13.85 1.17
N PHE A 221 -10.38 -14.07 0.57
CA PHE A 221 -9.24 -14.70 1.19
C PHE A 221 -8.03 -13.75 1.16
N ASN A 222 -7.38 -13.57 2.31
CA ASN A 222 -6.14 -12.80 2.40
C ASN A 222 -5.14 -13.53 3.27
N THR A 223 -3.87 -13.61 2.83
CA THR A 223 -2.79 -13.95 3.74
C THR A 223 -2.68 -12.88 4.83
N GLY A 224 -2.36 -13.28 6.06
CA GLY A 224 -2.28 -12.35 7.19
C GLY A 224 -1.17 -11.31 7.03
N GLY A 225 -1.32 -10.19 7.73
CA GLY A 225 -0.29 -9.17 7.87
C GLY A 225 0.91 -9.66 8.70
N CYS A 226 1.95 -8.86 8.76
CA CYS A 226 3.19 -9.20 9.46
C CYS A 226 3.27 -8.45 10.79
N ILE A 227 3.83 -9.10 11.82
CA ILE A 227 4.08 -8.52 13.14
C ILE A 227 5.46 -8.94 13.63
N THR A 228 6.02 -8.13 14.52
CA THR A 228 7.27 -8.46 15.21
C THR A 228 6.95 -9.20 16.51
N ILE A 229 7.50 -10.41 16.65
CA ILE A 229 7.42 -11.18 17.90
C ILE A 229 8.82 -11.59 18.36
N PRO A 230 9.08 -11.65 19.68
CA PRO A 230 10.31 -12.22 20.19
C PRO A 230 10.44 -13.70 19.80
N GLU A 231 11.61 -14.10 19.30
CA GLU A 231 11.89 -15.49 18.92
C GLU A 231 12.51 -16.28 20.06
N LYS A 232 13.20 -15.59 20.97
CA LYS A 232 13.83 -16.16 22.17
C LYS A 232 13.66 -15.20 23.32
N ALA A 233 13.37 -15.72 24.51
CA ALA A 233 13.43 -14.99 25.75
C ALA A 233 14.75 -15.32 26.45
N THR A 234 15.47 -14.32 26.93
CA THR A 234 16.65 -14.44 27.78
C THR A 234 16.35 -13.82 29.12
N ILE A 235 16.52 -14.58 30.18
CA ILE A 235 16.39 -14.08 31.54
C ILE A 235 17.78 -13.65 32.02
N ILE A 236 17.95 -12.40 32.36
CA ILE A 236 19.17 -11.84 32.94
C ILE A 236 18.91 -11.61 34.42
N ILE A 237 19.63 -12.30 35.27
CA ILE A 237 19.61 -12.08 36.70
C ILE A 237 20.74 -11.11 37.02
N ARG A 238 20.41 -9.91 37.47
CA ARG A 238 21.38 -8.88 37.84
C ARG A 238 21.99 -9.19 39.22
N PRO A 239 23.18 -8.65 39.56
CA PRO A 239 23.81 -8.85 40.84
C PRO A 239 22.99 -8.37 42.05
N ASP A 240 22.04 -7.46 41.82
CA ASP A 240 21.09 -6.96 42.83
C ASP A 240 19.89 -7.87 43.05
N GLY A 241 19.84 -9.04 42.36
CA GLY A 241 18.73 -10.00 42.44
C GLY A 241 17.54 -9.63 41.54
N SER A 242 17.56 -8.52 40.81
CA SER A 242 16.50 -8.18 39.86
C SER A 242 16.55 -9.08 38.63
N ILE A 243 15.37 -9.46 38.14
CA ILE A 243 15.19 -10.30 36.95
C ILE A 243 14.78 -9.39 35.80
N GLU A 244 15.56 -9.39 34.73
CA GLU A 244 15.23 -8.73 33.48
C GLU A 244 14.96 -9.78 32.40
N GLU A 245 13.77 -9.78 31.83
CA GLU A 245 13.44 -10.61 30.67
C GLU A 245 13.66 -9.81 29.40
N THR A 246 14.56 -10.28 28.54
CA THR A 246 14.89 -9.65 27.26
C THR A 246 14.50 -10.57 26.12
N GLY A 247 13.67 -10.08 25.21
CA GLY A 247 13.30 -10.80 23.99
C GLY A 247 14.30 -10.56 22.87
N TYR A 248 14.81 -11.63 22.25
CA TYR A 248 15.59 -11.52 21.04
C TYR A 248 14.69 -11.50 19.81
N ILE A 249 14.90 -10.52 18.94
CA ILE A 249 14.19 -10.30 17.68
C ILE A 249 15.22 -10.30 16.54
N SER A 250 15.19 -11.31 15.68
CA SER A 250 16.15 -11.43 14.56
C SER A 250 15.86 -10.43 13.43
N ARG A 251 14.59 -10.12 13.24
CA ARG A 251 14.12 -9.24 12.16
C ARG A 251 12.77 -8.62 12.52
N ARG A 252 12.56 -7.37 12.13
CA ARG A 252 11.25 -6.72 12.23
C ARG A 252 10.22 -7.42 11.32
N ASN A 253 8.98 -7.54 11.80
CA ASN A 253 7.87 -8.22 11.13
C ASN A 253 8.22 -9.66 10.72
N ASN A 254 8.84 -10.39 11.63
CA ASN A 254 9.35 -11.76 11.44
C ASN A 254 8.25 -12.82 11.43
N TYR A 255 7.07 -12.52 11.92
CA TYR A 255 5.93 -13.43 11.95
C TYR A 255 4.78 -12.92 11.07
N ARG A 256 4.11 -13.84 10.36
CA ARG A 256 2.92 -13.55 9.57
C ARG A 256 1.71 -14.21 10.23
N PHE A 257 0.64 -13.43 10.41
CA PHE A 257 -0.62 -13.96 10.92
C PHE A 257 -1.20 -15.03 9.99
N PRO A 258 -2.00 -15.96 10.54
CA PRO A 258 -2.79 -16.88 9.73
C PRO A 258 -3.64 -16.13 8.69
N PRO A 259 -3.99 -16.78 7.57
CA PRO A 259 -4.85 -16.18 6.58
C PRO A 259 -6.26 -15.92 7.15
N ALA A 260 -6.90 -14.87 6.65
CA ALA A 260 -8.29 -14.56 6.93
C ALA A 260 -9.18 -14.98 5.76
N ILE A 261 -10.33 -15.57 6.07
CA ILE A 261 -11.39 -15.94 5.13
C ILE A 261 -12.67 -15.27 5.63
N VAL A 262 -13.35 -14.56 4.74
CA VAL A 262 -14.61 -13.87 5.01
C VAL A 262 -15.65 -14.23 3.95
#